data_aca312c6f32aa0fd5592475996f4006d
#
_entry.id   aca312c6f32aa0fd5592475996f4006d
#
_cell.length_a   1.000
_cell.length_b   1.000
_cell.length_c   1.000
_cell.angle_alpha   90.00
_cell.angle_beta   90.00
_cell.angle_gamma   90.00
#
_symmetry.space_group_name_H-M   'P 1'
#
loop_
_entity.id
_entity.type
_entity.pdbx_description
1 polymer ?
#
loop_
_entity_poly.entity_id
_entity_poly.type
_entity_poly.pdbx_seq_one_letter_code
_entity_poly.pdbx_strand_id
1 'polypeptide(L)'
;MPSFIWYILGSIALLSIVAYFIQEKFIFKPEKLAADFEFKYDAPFRELFFDIEPGVSINGLHFYRENPKGLILYFHGNSRSIKGWAKYARDFYRFDYDVVLIDYRGFGKSTGKRSEKKMLSDVQFVYDTLLKTYPEDYLIVYGRSMGSGFATKLASDNKPRYLILDAPYYSFLKVAQRFLPILPVKLVLRYHLRTDAWIKTVKCHTYILHGTRDLLIPIKHSERLQKIEPDRITLIRIHGGGHNNLPSFPEYHNFIRDILKY
;
A
#
# COMPACT_ATOMS: atom_id res chain seq x y z
N MET A 1 -22.52 42.18 -8.98
CA MET A 1 -21.74 41.36 -8.01
C MET A 1 -22.32 39.97 -7.70
N PRO A 2 -23.66 39.75 -7.54
CA PRO A 2 -24.18 38.41 -7.24
C PRO A 2 -23.91 37.36 -8.35
N SER A 3 -23.97 37.75 -9.63
CA SER A 3 -23.79 36.86 -10.78
C SER A 3 -22.39 36.20 -10.84
N PHE A 4 -21.33 36.92 -10.49
CA PHE A 4 -19.95 36.39 -10.51
C PHE A 4 -19.72 35.25 -9.51
N ILE A 5 -20.34 35.33 -8.33
CA ILE A 5 -20.29 34.28 -7.31
C ILE A 5 -20.90 32.98 -7.83
N TRP A 6 -22.04 33.07 -8.52
CA TRP A 6 -22.72 31.91 -9.10
C TRP A 6 -21.88 31.22 -10.19
N TYR A 7 -21.13 32.00 -11.02
CA TYR A 7 -20.20 31.43 -11.99
C TYR A 7 -19.06 30.68 -11.30
N ILE A 8 -18.48 31.20 -10.21
CA ILE A 8 -17.45 30.52 -9.44
C ILE A 8 -17.99 29.22 -8.84
N LEU A 9 -19.14 29.27 -8.17
CA LEU A 9 -19.74 28.10 -7.55
C LEU A 9 -20.10 27.04 -8.59
N GLY A 10 -20.68 27.46 -9.73
CA GLY A 10 -20.96 26.56 -10.85
C GLY A 10 -19.71 25.91 -11.41
N SER A 11 -18.61 26.66 -11.57
CA SER A 11 -17.33 26.13 -12.03
C SER A 11 -16.73 25.10 -11.04
N ILE A 12 -16.78 25.38 -9.74
CA ILE A 12 -16.32 24.46 -8.70
C ILE A 12 -17.17 23.18 -8.70
N ALA A 13 -18.49 23.31 -8.85
CA ALA A 13 -19.39 22.17 -8.92
C ALA A 13 -19.09 21.30 -10.15
N LEU A 14 -18.92 21.92 -11.33
CA LEU A 14 -18.57 21.21 -12.56
C LEU A 14 -17.22 20.49 -12.44
N LEU A 15 -16.19 21.18 -11.94
CA LEU A 15 -14.88 20.60 -11.72
C LEU A 15 -14.94 19.43 -10.71
N SER A 16 -15.79 19.54 -9.69
CA SER A 16 -15.99 18.48 -8.71
C SER A 16 -16.64 17.23 -9.33
N ILE A 17 -17.64 17.42 -10.20
CA ILE A 17 -18.26 16.33 -10.95
C ILE A 17 -17.24 15.65 -11.86
N VAL A 18 -16.49 16.43 -12.63
CA VAL A 18 -15.43 15.89 -13.49
C VAL A 18 -14.41 15.10 -12.66
N ALA A 19 -13.90 15.69 -11.57
CA ALA A 19 -12.95 15.05 -10.69
C ALA A 19 -13.47 13.71 -10.11
N TYR A 20 -14.77 13.66 -9.74
CA TYR A 20 -15.40 12.43 -9.24
C TYR A 20 -15.30 11.26 -10.24
N PHE A 21 -15.52 11.54 -11.53
CA PHE A 21 -15.48 10.48 -12.56
C PHE A 21 -14.07 10.11 -13.01
N ILE A 22 -13.13 11.07 -13.06
CA ILE A 22 -11.80 10.83 -13.62
C ILE A 22 -10.73 10.51 -12.58
N GLN A 23 -11.03 10.63 -11.27
CA GLN A 23 -10.02 10.50 -10.20
C GLN A 23 -9.21 9.20 -10.25
N GLU A 24 -9.81 8.08 -10.69
CA GLU A 24 -9.10 6.80 -10.79
C GLU A 24 -7.90 6.87 -11.73
N LYS A 25 -7.96 7.66 -12.80
CA LYS A 25 -6.85 7.85 -13.75
C LYS A 25 -5.66 8.54 -13.10
N PHE A 26 -5.91 9.37 -12.07
CA PHE A 26 -4.86 10.09 -11.33
C PHE A 26 -4.38 9.31 -10.11
N ILE A 27 -5.28 8.62 -9.44
CA ILE A 27 -4.96 7.81 -8.25
C ILE A 27 -4.19 6.55 -8.65
N PHE A 28 -4.67 5.82 -9.65
CA PHE A 28 -4.10 4.54 -10.07
C PHE A 28 -3.44 4.66 -11.45
N LYS A 29 -2.20 4.23 -11.53
CA LYS A 29 -1.39 4.23 -12.76
C LYS A 29 -0.92 2.80 -13.06
N PRO A 30 -1.86 1.86 -13.34
CA PRO A 30 -1.52 0.47 -13.53
C PRO A 30 -0.74 0.25 -14.84
N GLU A 31 0.27 -0.60 -14.77
CA GLU A 31 0.79 -1.31 -15.93
C GLU A 31 -0.10 -2.54 -16.14
N LYS A 32 -0.59 -2.73 -17.35
CA LYS A 32 -1.30 -3.95 -17.75
C LYS A 32 -0.32 -4.94 -18.33
N LEU A 33 -0.47 -6.20 -17.97
CA LEU A 33 0.28 -7.30 -18.52
C LEU A 33 -0.67 -8.22 -19.31
N ALA A 34 -0.17 -8.78 -20.41
CA ALA A 34 -0.89 -9.82 -21.14
C ALA A 34 -1.03 -11.07 -20.25
N ALA A 35 -2.08 -11.86 -20.50
CA ALA A 35 -2.34 -13.05 -19.67
C ALA A 35 -1.20 -14.09 -19.78
N ASP A 36 -0.57 -14.16 -20.92
CA ASP A 36 0.57 -15.03 -21.23
C ASP A 36 1.94 -14.43 -20.89
N PHE A 37 1.98 -13.24 -20.26
CA PHE A 37 3.23 -12.63 -19.83
C PHE A 37 3.98 -13.55 -18.85
N GLU A 38 5.23 -13.89 -19.13
CA GLU A 38 6.08 -14.70 -18.27
C GLU A 38 6.97 -13.81 -17.38
N PHE A 39 6.87 -14.01 -16.07
CA PHE A 39 7.79 -13.39 -15.12
C PHE A 39 9.14 -14.11 -15.15
N LYS A 40 10.24 -13.35 -15.01
CA LYS A 40 11.61 -13.91 -14.98
C LYS A 40 12.40 -13.23 -13.86
N TYR A 41 12.79 -14.02 -12.86
CA TYR A 41 13.61 -13.58 -11.71
C TYR A 41 14.62 -14.66 -11.35
N ASP A 42 15.75 -14.27 -10.80
CA ASP A 42 16.82 -15.21 -10.41
C ASP A 42 16.46 -16.04 -9.16
N ALA A 43 15.60 -15.48 -8.28
CA ALA A 43 15.14 -16.17 -7.09
C ALA A 43 13.99 -17.14 -7.41
N PRO A 44 13.89 -18.30 -6.74
CA PRO A 44 12.76 -19.19 -6.88
C PRO A 44 11.44 -18.49 -6.56
N PHE A 45 10.49 -18.59 -7.48
CA PHE A 45 9.15 -18.01 -7.29
C PHE A 45 8.10 -18.87 -7.99
N ARG A 46 6.85 -18.61 -7.62
CA ARG A 46 5.66 -19.11 -8.33
C ARG A 46 4.66 -17.99 -8.53
N GLU A 47 3.99 -18.00 -9.64
CA GLU A 47 2.87 -17.12 -9.91
C GLU A 47 1.61 -17.66 -9.22
N LEU A 48 0.85 -16.78 -8.58
CA LEU A 48 -0.38 -17.10 -7.87
C LEU A 48 -1.55 -16.39 -8.51
N PHE A 49 -2.71 -17.06 -8.47
CA PHE A 49 -3.99 -16.47 -8.82
C PHE A 49 -4.98 -16.75 -7.69
N PHE A 50 -5.55 -15.68 -7.14
CA PHE A 50 -6.58 -15.74 -6.11
C PHE A 50 -7.93 -15.42 -6.76
N ASP A 51 -8.76 -16.43 -6.95
CA ASP A 51 -10.09 -16.29 -7.56
C ASP A 51 -11.07 -15.76 -6.50
N ILE A 52 -11.38 -14.46 -6.61
CA ILE A 52 -12.17 -13.70 -5.62
C ILE A 52 -13.67 -13.86 -5.84
N GLU A 53 -14.09 -13.72 -7.10
CA GLU A 53 -15.48 -13.84 -7.55
C GLU A 53 -15.49 -14.24 -9.04
N PRO A 54 -16.59 -14.75 -9.60
CA PRO A 54 -16.65 -15.14 -11.02
C PRO A 54 -16.09 -14.04 -11.94
N GLY A 55 -15.06 -14.37 -12.72
CA GLY A 55 -14.39 -13.46 -13.65
C GLY A 55 -13.44 -12.45 -13.01
N VAL A 56 -13.17 -12.56 -11.69
CA VAL A 56 -12.22 -11.70 -10.98
C VAL A 56 -11.18 -12.52 -10.26
N SER A 57 -9.95 -12.37 -10.69
CA SER A 57 -8.77 -13.01 -10.08
C SER A 57 -7.70 -11.97 -9.76
N ILE A 58 -7.09 -12.10 -8.61
CA ILE A 58 -5.95 -11.30 -8.15
C ILE A 58 -4.68 -12.09 -8.42
N ASN A 59 -3.80 -11.50 -9.24
CA ASN A 59 -2.51 -12.08 -9.55
C ASN A 59 -1.47 -11.71 -8.50
N GLY A 60 -0.61 -12.63 -8.16
CA GLY A 60 0.48 -12.44 -7.21
C GLY A 60 1.74 -13.20 -7.60
N LEU A 61 2.84 -12.85 -6.95
CA LEU A 61 4.11 -13.58 -7.02
C LEU A 61 4.50 -14.00 -5.61
N HIS A 62 4.81 -15.26 -5.44
CA HIS A 62 5.33 -15.84 -4.22
C HIS A 62 6.78 -16.23 -4.41
N PHE A 63 7.69 -15.45 -3.85
CA PHE A 63 9.09 -15.83 -3.69
C PHE A 63 9.21 -16.68 -2.44
N TYR A 64 9.69 -17.90 -2.55
CA TYR A 64 9.66 -18.87 -1.47
C TYR A 64 11.06 -19.40 -1.11
N ARG A 65 11.22 -19.80 0.16
CA ARG A 65 12.39 -20.46 0.72
C ARG A 65 12.03 -21.89 1.11
N GLU A 66 13.03 -22.73 1.25
CA GLU A 66 12.84 -24.11 1.69
C GLU A 66 12.32 -24.17 3.14
N ASN A 67 12.91 -23.34 4.03
CA ASN A 67 12.52 -23.25 5.44
C ASN A 67 12.34 -21.77 5.83
N PRO A 68 11.19 -21.15 5.48
CA PRO A 68 11.00 -19.74 5.75
C PRO A 68 10.78 -19.45 7.23
N LYS A 69 11.37 -18.36 7.73
CA LYS A 69 11.12 -17.83 9.08
C LYS A 69 9.76 -17.19 9.23
N GLY A 70 9.09 -16.88 8.13
CA GLY A 70 7.80 -16.24 8.06
C GLY A 70 7.48 -15.76 6.65
N LEU A 71 6.41 -15.02 6.52
CA LEU A 71 5.91 -14.47 5.26
C LEU A 71 5.76 -12.96 5.32
N ILE A 72 6.26 -12.27 4.31
CA ILE A 72 5.97 -10.85 4.04
C ILE A 72 4.85 -10.77 3.02
N LEU A 73 3.68 -10.25 3.41
CA LEU A 73 2.63 -9.88 2.47
C LEU A 73 2.80 -8.42 2.07
N TYR A 74 3.18 -8.18 0.82
CA TYR A 74 3.61 -6.88 0.32
C TYR A 74 2.56 -6.21 -0.54
N PHE A 75 2.10 -5.04 -0.12
CA PHE A 75 1.20 -4.15 -0.85
C PHE A 75 1.97 -2.99 -1.47
N HIS A 76 2.01 -2.95 -2.79
CA HIS A 76 2.79 -1.97 -3.54
C HIS A 76 2.10 -0.60 -3.67
N GLY A 77 2.82 0.38 -4.22
CA GLY A 77 2.32 1.73 -4.49
C GLY A 77 1.31 1.80 -5.65
N ASN A 78 0.90 3.00 -6.01
CA ASN A 78 -0.21 3.25 -6.94
C ASN A 78 0.13 3.11 -8.44
N SER A 79 1.33 2.69 -8.79
CA SER A 79 1.79 2.64 -10.19
C SER A 79 2.43 1.31 -10.55
N ARG A 80 2.57 1.04 -11.86
CA ARG A 80 3.18 -0.17 -12.44
C ARG A 80 2.37 -1.44 -12.13
N SER A 81 3.05 -2.58 -12.05
CA SER A 81 2.55 -3.91 -11.66
C SER A 81 3.58 -4.61 -10.78
N ILE A 82 3.25 -5.77 -10.23
CA ILE A 82 4.19 -6.61 -9.48
C ILE A 82 5.45 -6.93 -10.27
N LYS A 83 5.42 -6.94 -11.61
CA LYS A 83 6.60 -7.05 -12.46
C LYS A 83 7.69 -6.05 -12.07
N GLY A 84 7.33 -4.79 -11.84
CA GLY A 84 8.27 -3.75 -11.44
C GLY A 84 8.58 -3.72 -9.94
N TRP A 85 7.63 -4.20 -9.11
CA TRP A 85 7.76 -4.18 -7.66
C TRP A 85 8.49 -5.40 -7.09
N ALA A 86 8.46 -6.54 -7.78
CA ALA A 86 9.07 -7.79 -7.31
C ALA A 86 10.57 -7.69 -6.99
N LYS A 87 11.30 -6.73 -7.56
CA LYS A 87 12.70 -6.46 -7.20
C LYS A 87 12.92 -6.20 -5.71
N TYR A 88 11.90 -5.69 -5.01
CA TYR A 88 11.97 -5.42 -3.57
C TYR A 88 11.80 -6.69 -2.71
N ALA A 89 11.33 -7.81 -3.29
CA ALA A 89 11.26 -9.08 -2.57
C ALA A 89 12.64 -9.50 -2.03
N ARG A 90 13.72 -9.15 -2.75
CA ARG A 90 15.09 -9.46 -2.35
C ARG A 90 15.47 -8.84 -0.99
N ASP A 91 14.87 -7.73 -0.60
CA ASP A 91 15.16 -7.06 0.67
C ASP A 91 14.77 -7.93 1.87
N PHE A 92 13.81 -8.84 1.70
CA PHE A 92 13.28 -9.73 2.72
C PHE A 92 13.73 -11.18 2.50
N TYR A 93 13.69 -11.65 1.27
CA TYR A 93 14.07 -12.98 0.86
C TYR A 93 15.48 -13.39 1.30
N ARG A 94 16.44 -12.47 1.32
CA ARG A 94 17.81 -12.69 1.82
C ARG A 94 17.88 -12.97 3.33
N PHE A 95 16.81 -12.77 4.08
CA PHE A 95 16.69 -13.05 5.52
C PHE A 95 15.83 -14.29 5.81
N ASP A 96 15.63 -15.14 4.81
CA ASP A 96 14.85 -16.38 4.88
C ASP A 96 13.37 -16.17 5.12
N TYR A 97 12.82 -15.05 4.66
CA TYR A 97 11.37 -14.86 4.61
C TYR A 97 10.84 -15.15 3.21
N ASP A 98 9.69 -15.80 3.17
CA ASP A 98 8.86 -15.83 1.97
C ASP A 98 8.28 -14.43 1.71
N VAL A 99 8.05 -14.12 0.43
CA VAL A 99 7.46 -12.84 0.06
C VAL A 99 6.32 -13.05 -0.94
N VAL A 100 5.12 -12.63 -0.58
CA VAL A 100 3.98 -12.58 -1.49
C VAL A 100 3.68 -11.13 -1.84
N LEU A 101 3.78 -10.79 -3.14
CA LEU A 101 3.34 -9.52 -3.68
C LEU A 101 2.08 -9.77 -4.49
N ILE A 102 1.11 -8.86 -4.43
CA ILE A 102 -0.12 -8.96 -5.23
C ILE A 102 -0.34 -7.71 -6.05
N ASP A 103 -0.92 -7.87 -7.25
CA ASP A 103 -1.48 -6.79 -8.05
C ASP A 103 -2.94 -6.54 -7.66
N TYR A 104 -3.31 -5.29 -7.43
CA TYR A 104 -4.71 -4.93 -7.19
C TYR A 104 -5.56 -5.12 -8.44
N ARG A 105 -6.90 -5.15 -8.28
CA ARG A 105 -7.83 -5.14 -9.42
C ARG A 105 -7.40 -4.15 -10.49
N GLY A 106 -7.26 -4.63 -11.72
CA GLY A 106 -6.88 -3.80 -12.85
C GLY A 106 -5.41 -3.39 -12.92
N PHE A 107 -4.52 -4.02 -12.14
CA PHE A 107 -3.07 -3.96 -12.29
C PHE A 107 -2.55 -5.29 -12.83
N GLY A 108 -1.44 -5.28 -13.57
CA GLY A 108 -0.80 -6.44 -14.12
C GLY A 108 -1.79 -7.38 -14.83
N LYS A 109 -1.82 -8.64 -14.39
CA LYS A 109 -2.78 -9.65 -14.85
C LYS A 109 -4.06 -9.69 -14.00
N SER A 110 -4.14 -8.95 -12.89
CA SER A 110 -5.34 -8.91 -12.05
C SER A 110 -6.53 -8.29 -12.80
N THR A 111 -7.69 -8.91 -12.65
CA THR A 111 -8.93 -8.52 -13.31
C THR A 111 -9.89 -7.78 -12.40
N GLY A 112 -11.02 -7.34 -12.91
CA GLY A 112 -12.10 -6.72 -12.15
C GLY A 112 -12.03 -5.19 -12.05
N LYS A 113 -13.18 -4.59 -11.76
CA LYS A 113 -13.32 -3.13 -11.56
C LYS A 113 -12.96 -2.76 -10.13
N ARG A 114 -12.22 -1.64 -9.98
CA ARG A 114 -11.80 -1.11 -8.69
C ARG A 114 -12.97 -0.44 -7.94
N SER A 115 -12.99 -0.60 -6.66
CA SER A 115 -13.59 0.29 -5.66
C SER A 115 -12.85 0.06 -4.34
N GLU A 116 -12.84 1.04 -3.44
CA GLU A 116 -12.18 0.87 -2.14
C GLU A 116 -12.67 -0.38 -1.42
N LYS A 117 -14.00 -0.55 -1.31
CA LYS A 117 -14.59 -1.72 -0.64
C LYS A 117 -14.12 -3.04 -1.25
N LYS A 118 -14.14 -3.16 -2.59
CA LYS A 118 -13.71 -4.40 -3.27
C LYS A 118 -12.23 -4.67 -3.06
N MET A 119 -11.38 -3.66 -3.21
CA MET A 119 -9.94 -3.83 -3.02
C MET A 119 -9.58 -4.18 -1.57
N LEU A 120 -10.28 -3.63 -0.58
CA LEU A 120 -10.10 -4.01 0.82
C LEU A 120 -10.56 -5.45 1.08
N SER A 121 -11.67 -5.89 0.48
CA SER A 121 -12.13 -7.28 0.54
C SER A 121 -11.15 -8.24 -0.12
N ASP A 122 -10.55 -7.86 -1.26
CA ASP A 122 -9.58 -8.68 -1.97
C ASP A 122 -8.33 -8.94 -1.13
N VAL A 123 -7.79 -7.89 -0.48
CA VAL A 123 -6.59 -8.06 0.36
C VAL A 123 -6.88 -8.92 1.59
N GLN A 124 -8.09 -8.85 2.15
CA GLN A 124 -8.51 -9.75 3.22
C GLN A 124 -8.61 -11.19 2.72
N PHE A 125 -9.23 -11.44 1.57
CA PHE A 125 -9.31 -12.77 0.98
C PHE A 125 -7.93 -13.40 0.74
N VAL A 126 -6.99 -12.61 0.21
CA VAL A 126 -5.60 -13.06 0.03
C VAL A 126 -4.98 -13.43 1.38
N TYR A 127 -5.15 -12.59 2.38
CA TYR A 127 -4.64 -12.85 3.74
C TYR A 127 -5.22 -14.14 4.32
N ASP A 128 -6.53 -14.32 4.29
CA ASP A 128 -7.23 -15.52 4.79
C ASP A 128 -6.76 -16.79 4.05
N THR A 129 -6.43 -16.64 2.75
CA THR A 129 -5.89 -17.75 1.97
C THR A 129 -4.49 -18.12 2.41
N LEU A 130 -3.64 -17.13 2.72
CA LEU A 130 -2.27 -17.37 3.21
C LEU A 130 -2.26 -17.94 4.63
N LEU A 131 -3.23 -17.60 5.47
CA LEU A 131 -3.39 -18.20 6.82
C LEU A 131 -3.61 -19.70 6.82
N LYS A 132 -4.03 -20.29 5.70
CA LYS A 132 -4.15 -21.76 5.56
C LYS A 132 -2.78 -22.46 5.55
N THR A 133 -1.71 -21.71 5.27
CA THR A 133 -0.35 -22.23 5.15
C THR A 133 0.59 -21.67 6.21
N TYR A 134 0.41 -20.40 6.59
CA TYR A 134 1.28 -19.70 7.53
C TYR A 134 0.50 -19.34 8.80
N PRO A 135 1.00 -19.68 10.00
CA PRO A 135 0.45 -19.14 11.25
C PRO A 135 0.46 -17.60 11.25
N GLU A 136 -0.54 -16.98 11.83
CA GLU A 136 -0.74 -15.53 11.77
C GLU A 136 0.43 -14.73 12.39
N ASP A 137 1.03 -15.26 13.44
CA ASP A 137 2.21 -14.69 14.13
C ASP A 137 3.52 -14.81 13.32
N TYR A 138 3.49 -15.50 12.17
CA TYR A 138 4.59 -15.56 11.20
C TYR A 138 4.37 -14.58 10.03
N LEU A 139 3.22 -13.94 9.93
CA LEU A 139 2.91 -12.98 8.88
C LEU A 139 3.33 -11.56 9.26
N ILE A 140 4.08 -10.93 8.38
CA ILE A 140 4.40 -9.50 8.42
C ILE A 140 3.67 -8.84 7.25
N VAL A 141 2.88 -7.81 7.56
CA VAL A 141 2.17 -7.04 6.53
C VAL A 141 2.97 -5.80 6.20
N TYR A 142 3.36 -5.67 4.94
CA TYR A 142 4.14 -4.54 4.45
C TYR A 142 3.33 -3.72 3.46
N GLY A 143 3.25 -2.41 3.66
CA GLY A 143 2.54 -1.51 2.74
C GLY A 143 3.36 -0.29 2.37
N ARG A 144 3.56 -0.07 1.05
CA ARG A 144 4.30 1.07 0.55
C ARG A 144 3.39 2.11 -0.10
N SER A 145 3.55 3.39 0.27
CA SER A 145 2.80 4.51 -0.30
C SER A 145 1.29 4.22 -0.26
N MET A 146 0.59 4.12 -1.39
CA MET A 146 -0.82 3.72 -1.46
C MET A 146 -1.08 2.39 -0.72
N GLY A 147 -0.18 1.43 -0.84
CA GLY A 147 -0.27 0.13 -0.17
C GLY A 147 -0.32 0.21 1.36
N SER A 148 0.16 1.31 1.95
CA SER A 148 0.12 1.51 3.41
C SER A 148 -1.31 1.56 3.95
N GLY A 149 -2.28 2.08 3.19
CA GLY A 149 -3.69 2.06 3.57
C GLY A 149 -4.26 0.64 3.61
N PHE A 150 -3.99 -0.17 2.58
CA PHE A 150 -4.42 -1.58 2.55
C PHE A 150 -3.78 -2.38 3.68
N ALA A 151 -2.47 -2.23 3.87
CA ALA A 151 -1.73 -2.87 4.95
C ALA A 151 -2.29 -2.51 6.34
N THR A 152 -2.56 -1.22 6.58
CA THR A 152 -3.11 -0.76 7.87
C THR A 152 -4.52 -1.28 8.10
N LYS A 153 -5.39 -1.27 7.08
CA LYS A 153 -6.74 -1.84 7.22
C LYS A 153 -6.67 -3.33 7.56
N LEU A 154 -5.85 -4.09 6.83
CA LEU A 154 -5.67 -5.50 7.07
C LEU A 154 -5.18 -5.78 8.50
N ALA A 155 -4.15 -5.06 8.96
CA ALA A 155 -3.63 -5.21 10.32
C ALA A 155 -4.62 -4.72 11.40
N SER A 156 -5.56 -3.83 11.07
CA SER A 156 -6.61 -3.37 11.98
C SER A 156 -7.67 -4.44 12.25
N ASP A 157 -7.89 -5.33 11.30
CA ASP A 157 -8.90 -6.39 11.37
C ASP A 157 -8.30 -7.74 11.83
N ASN A 158 -6.97 -7.88 11.79
CA ASN A 158 -6.23 -9.12 12.04
C ASN A 158 -5.08 -8.90 13.05
N LYS A 159 -4.26 -9.93 13.30
CA LYS A 159 -3.17 -9.89 14.27
C LYS A 159 -1.84 -10.38 13.66
N PRO A 160 -1.36 -9.77 12.56
CA PRO A 160 -0.07 -10.16 12.02
C PRO A 160 1.04 -9.89 13.04
N ARG A 161 2.20 -10.52 12.87
CA ARG A 161 3.37 -10.33 13.72
C ARG A 161 3.78 -8.86 13.80
N TYR A 162 3.89 -8.20 12.66
CA TYR A 162 4.24 -6.78 12.53
C TYR A 162 3.48 -6.13 11.37
N LEU A 163 3.29 -4.82 11.48
CA LEU A 163 2.90 -3.95 10.38
C LEU A 163 4.08 -3.05 10.02
N ILE A 164 4.51 -3.06 8.75
CA ILE A 164 5.57 -2.19 8.24
C ILE A 164 4.99 -1.26 7.19
N LEU A 165 5.13 0.04 7.40
CA LEU A 165 4.63 1.08 6.50
C LEU A 165 5.80 1.88 5.92
N ASP A 166 5.95 1.87 4.59
CA ASP A 166 6.98 2.58 3.85
C ASP A 166 6.36 3.81 3.19
N ALA A 167 6.79 5.00 3.61
CA ALA A 167 6.29 6.30 3.17
C ALA A 167 4.75 6.40 3.24
N PRO A 168 4.10 6.10 4.38
CA PRO A 168 2.66 6.11 4.51
C PRO A 168 2.09 7.53 4.54
N TYR A 169 0.80 7.63 4.19
CA TYR A 169 0.00 8.83 4.39
C TYR A 169 -0.87 8.72 5.66
N TYR A 170 -1.13 9.87 6.28
CA TYR A 170 -2.05 9.97 7.41
C TYR A 170 -3.49 9.60 7.03
N SER A 171 -4.01 10.18 5.95
CA SER A 171 -5.23 9.76 5.25
C SER A 171 -5.12 10.16 3.79
N PHE A 172 -5.75 9.41 2.91
CA PHE A 172 -5.71 9.70 1.47
C PHE A 172 -6.43 11.03 1.15
N LEU A 173 -7.44 11.38 1.95
CA LEU A 173 -8.09 12.69 1.90
C LEU A 173 -7.09 13.84 2.06
N LYS A 174 -6.14 13.74 3.03
CA LYS A 174 -5.13 14.78 3.25
C LYS A 174 -4.14 14.89 2.10
N VAL A 175 -3.82 13.76 1.45
CA VAL A 175 -3.01 13.77 0.23
C VAL A 175 -3.77 14.46 -0.90
N ALA A 176 -5.01 14.07 -1.15
CA ALA A 176 -5.83 14.65 -2.22
C ALA A 176 -6.09 16.16 -2.01
N GLN A 177 -6.35 16.60 -0.77
CA GLN A 177 -6.50 18.01 -0.44
C GLN A 177 -5.28 18.87 -0.76
N ARG A 178 -4.07 18.29 -0.63
CA ARG A 178 -2.84 18.99 -0.99
C ARG A 178 -2.74 19.28 -2.48
N PHE A 179 -3.22 18.37 -3.33
CA PHE A 179 -3.18 18.51 -4.79
C PHE A 179 -4.40 19.24 -5.36
N LEU A 180 -5.51 19.25 -4.65
CA LEU A 180 -6.79 19.83 -5.08
C LEU A 180 -7.36 20.75 -3.99
N PRO A 181 -6.63 21.83 -3.61
CA PRO A 181 -7.00 22.64 -2.44
C PRO A 181 -8.32 23.41 -2.61
N ILE A 182 -8.76 23.68 -3.84
CA ILE A 182 -9.96 24.46 -4.14
C ILE A 182 -11.23 23.58 -4.17
N LEU A 183 -11.07 22.29 -4.46
CA LEU A 183 -12.21 21.37 -4.57
C LEU A 183 -12.69 20.86 -3.19
N PRO A 184 -13.98 20.60 -3.02
CA PRO A 184 -14.53 19.97 -1.82
C PRO A 184 -14.17 18.46 -1.79
N VAL A 185 -12.87 18.15 -1.69
CA VAL A 185 -12.29 16.80 -1.85
C VAL A 185 -12.99 15.76 -0.97
N LYS A 186 -13.46 16.16 0.22
CA LYS A 186 -14.19 15.26 1.13
C LYS A 186 -15.47 14.69 0.51
N LEU A 187 -16.13 15.46 -0.37
CA LEU A 187 -17.37 15.05 -1.03
C LEU A 187 -17.11 14.31 -2.35
N VAL A 188 -15.97 14.58 -2.98
CA VAL A 188 -15.63 14.07 -4.32
C VAL A 188 -14.87 12.78 -4.26
N LEU A 189 -14.02 12.58 -3.24
CA LEU A 189 -13.10 11.44 -3.14
C LEU A 189 -13.86 10.13 -2.93
N ARG A 190 -13.60 9.14 -3.78
CA ARG A 190 -14.17 7.78 -3.73
C ARG A 190 -13.29 6.78 -2.99
N TYR A 191 -12.02 7.10 -2.81
CA TYR A 191 -11.01 6.28 -2.14
C TYR A 191 -10.49 7.03 -0.93
N HIS A 192 -10.99 6.68 0.26
CA HIS A 192 -10.66 7.41 1.48
C HIS A 192 -9.39 6.89 2.16
N LEU A 193 -9.16 5.58 2.10
CA LEU A 193 -8.02 4.86 2.69
C LEU A 193 -7.59 5.50 4.01
N ARG A 194 -8.40 5.26 5.05
CA ARG A 194 -8.37 5.95 6.35
C ARG A 194 -7.30 5.38 7.29
N THR A 195 -6.01 5.47 6.89
CA THR A 195 -4.89 5.03 7.75
C THR A 195 -4.97 5.62 9.14
N ASP A 196 -5.34 6.90 9.27
CA ASP A 196 -5.53 7.63 10.52
C ASP A 196 -6.59 7.03 11.46
N ALA A 197 -7.60 6.40 10.90
CA ALA A 197 -8.66 5.76 11.69
C ALA A 197 -8.28 4.32 12.04
N TRP A 198 -7.80 3.56 11.07
CA TRP A 198 -7.51 2.14 11.21
C TRP A 198 -6.31 1.86 12.10
N ILE A 199 -5.28 2.72 12.08
CA ILE A 199 -4.07 2.55 12.89
C ILE A 199 -4.35 2.46 14.40
N LYS A 200 -5.44 3.06 14.87
CA LYS A 200 -5.89 3.05 16.28
C LYS A 200 -6.26 1.66 16.78
N THR A 201 -6.71 0.79 15.89
CA THR A 201 -7.17 -0.56 16.22
C THR A 201 -6.14 -1.64 15.88
N VAL A 202 -5.03 -1.28 15.24
CA VAL A 202 -3.90 -2.18 15.00
C VAL A 202 -3.32 -2.64 16.34
N LYS A 203 -3.18 -3.95 16.53
CA LYS A 203 -2.73 -4.55 17.81
C LYS A 203 -1.25 -4.90 17.81
N CYS A 204 -0.69 -5.22 16.63
CA CYS A 204 0.73 -5.54 16.50
C CYS A 204 1.59 -4.27 16.53
N HIS A 205 2.89 -4.45 16.80
CA HIS A 205 3.83 -3.33 16.68
C HIS A 205 3.92 -2.86 15.23
N THR A 206 3.91 -1.54 15.03
CA THR A 206 3.94 -0.90 13.72
C THR A 206 5.26 -0.16 13.55
N TYR A 207 5.97 -0.47 12.48
CA TYR A 207 7.16 0.25 12.06
C TYR A 207 6.83 1.14 10.86
N ILE A 208 7.26 2.38 10.92
CA ILE A 208 7.11 3.34 9.82
C ILE A 208 8.49 3.76 9.35
N LEU A 209 8.79 3.55 8.05
CA LEU A 209 9.96 4.11 7.39
C LEU A 209 9.55 5.32 6.58
N HIS A 210 10.24 6.46 6.76
CA HIS A 210 9.90 7.65 5.99
C HIS A 210 11.11 8.53 5.72
N GLY A 211 11.24 8.98 4.47
CA GLY A 211 12.29 9.89 4.05
C GLY A 211 12.02 11.32 4.48
N THR A 212 13.02 12.00 5.04
CA THR A 212 12.86 13.39 5.52
C THR A 212 12.71 14.41 4.39
N ARG A 213 13.03 14.02 3.13
CA ARG A 213 12.86 14.83 1.92
C ARG A 213 11.76 14.31 0.99
N ASP A 214 10.80 13.56 1.53
CA ASP A 214 9.63 13.14 0.75
C ASP A 214 8.74 14.35 0.42
N LEU A 215 8.74 14.74 -0.87
CA LEU A 215 7.95 15.87 -1.37
C LEU A 215 6.54 15.44 -1.80
N LEU A 216 6.30 14.15 -2.03
CA LEU A 216 4.99 13.64 -2.42
C LEU A 216 4.09 13.47 -1.19
N ILE A 217 4.59 12.75 -0.19
CA ILE A 217 3.93 12.55 1.10
C ILE A 217 4.89 13.04 2.18
N PRO A 218 4.78 14.28 2.66
CA PRO A 218 5.70 14.80 3.66
C PRO A 218 5.73 13.95 4.93
N ILE A 219 6.92 13.83 5.54
CA ILE A 219 7.14 13.03 6.76
C ILE A 219 6.17 13.37 7.91
N LYS A 220 5.62 14.59 7.91
CA LYS A 220 4.57 15.02 8.87
C LYS A 220 3.35 14.08 8.89
N HIS A 221 3.07 13.34 7.82
CA HIS A 221 2.04 12.31 7.81
C HIS A 221 2.39 11.17 8.78
N SER A 222 3.61 10.67 8.73
CA SER A 222 4.11 9.61 9.62
C SER A 222 4.25 10.08 11.07
N GLU A 223 4.72 11.30 11.28
CA GLU A 223 4.79 11.89 12.62
C GLU A 223 3.41 12.02 13.28
N ARG A 224 2.38 12.33 12.50
CA ARG A 224 0.99 12.35 12.98
C ARG A 224 0.47 10.95 13.27
N LEU A 225 0.81 9.93 12.47
CA LEU A 225 0.44 8.55 12.76
C LEU A 225 1.11 8.07 14.04
N GLN A 226 2.41 8.32 14.22
CA GLN A 226 3.14 7.96 15.43
C GLN A 226 2.51 8.56 16.70
N LYS A 227 2.04 9.80 16.63
CA LYS A 227 1.37 10.47 17.77
C LYS A 227 0.04 9.84 18.17
N ILE A 228 -0.60 9.03 17.31
CA ILE A 228 -1.85 8.34 17.65
C ILE A 228 -1.59 7.23 18.66
N GLU A 229 -0.50 6.45 18.47
CA GLU A 229 -0.13 5.29 19.28
C GLU A 229 1.40 5.28 19.49
N PRO A 230 1.94 6.20 20.30
CA PRO A 230 3.39 6.42 20.41
C PRO A 230 4.16 5.20 20.94
N ASP A 231 3.52 4.40 21.81
CA ASP A 231 4.14 3.21 22.40
C ASP A 231 4.15 2.01 21.44
N ARG A 232 3.29 2.02 20.44
CA ARG A 232 3.12 0.92 19.47
C ARG A 232 3.66 1.24 18.09
N ILE A 233 3.99 2.50 17.82
CA ILE A 233 4.48 2.94 16.52
C ILE A 233 5.90 3.48 16.63
N THR A 234 6.84 2.78 16.00
CA THR A 234 8.23 3.24 15.86
C THR A 234 8.42 3.91 14.50
N LEU A 235 8.80 5.19 14.48
CA LEU A 235 9.11 5.93 13.26
C LEU A 235 10.62 5.96 13.02
N ILE A 236 11.04 5.33 11.92
CA ILE A 236 12.41 5.33 11.40
C ILE A 236 12.51 6.44 10.36
N ARG A 237 13.26 7.50 10.69
CA ARG A 237 13.52 8.63 9.80
C ARG A 237 14.74 8.33 8.94
N ILE A 238 14.55 8.29 7.62
CA ILE A 238 15.65 8.11 6.67
C ILE A 238 16.08 9.50 6.20
N HIS A 239 17.20 9.97 6.73
CA HIS A 239 17.70 11.31 6.45
C HIS A 239 18.10 11.48 4.99
N GLY A 240 17.57 12.54 4.36
CA GLY A 240 17.78 12.79 2.93
C GLY A 240 16.94 11.92 1.99
N GLY A 241 16.27 10.90 2.50
CA GLY A 241 15.40 10.03 1.70
C GLY A 241 14.20 10.77 1.13
N GLY A 242 13.86 10.48 -0.13
CA GLY A 242 12.64 10.90 -0.81
C GLY A 242 11.62 9.77 -0.88
N HIS A 243 10.54 9.96 -1.64
CA HIS A 243 9.44 8.99 -1.70
C HIS A 243 9.82 7.62 -2.30
N ASN A 244 10.74 7.59 -3.25
CA ASN A 244 10.99 6.39 -4.05
C ASN A 244 12.37 5.75 -3.84
N ASN A 245 13.23 6.31 -3.02
CA ASN A 245 14.62 5.89 -2.90
C ASN A 245 15.05 5.43 -1.50
N LEU A 246 14.10 5.11 -0.61
CA LEU A 246 14.44 4.63 0.74
C LEU A 246 15.37 3.41 0.73
N PRO A 247 15.23 2.42 -0.19
CA PRO A 247 16.15 1.28 -0.29
C PRO A 247 17.56 1.64 -0.76
N SER A 248 17.85 2.90 -1.09
CA SER A 248 19.22 3.35 -1.40
C SER A 248 19.99 3.84 -0.16
N PHE A 249 19.37 3.81 1.02
CA PHE A 249 19.94 4.30 2.26
C PHE A 249 20.29 3.16 3.23
N PRO A 250 21.45 3.24 3.91
CA PRO A 250 21.85 2.22 4.89
C PRO A 250 20.84 2.03 6.01
N GLU A 251 20.18 3.10 6.46
CA GLU A 251 19.17 3.07 7.55
C GLU A 251 18.00 2.14 7.20
N TYR A 252 17.57 2.12 5.93
CA TYR A 252 16.55 1.19 5.45
C TYR A 252 17.00 -0.27 5.61
N HIS A 253 18.19 -0.59 5.13
CA HIS A 253 18.72 -1.95 5.18
C HIS A 253 19.05 -2.40 6.61
N ASN A 254 19.55 -1.50 7.44
CA ASN A 254 19.79 -1.76 8.85
C ASN A 254 18.48 -2.11 9.57
N PHE A 255 17.43 -1.31 9.37
CA PHE A 255 16.11 -1.58 9.91
C PHE A 255 15.59 -2.95 9.47
N ILE A 256 15.58 -3.25 8.16
CA ILE A 256 15.08 -4.54 7.65
C ILE A 256 15.88 -5.70 8.26
N ARG A 257 17.21 -5.59 8.33
CA ARG A 257 18.05 -6.59 8.98
C ARG A 257 17.68 -6.79 10.45
N ASP A 258 17.55 -5.70 11.19
CA ASP A 258 17.38 -5.77 12.64
C ASP A 258 16.01 -6.34 13.03
N ILE A 259 14.97 -6.10 12.22
CA ILE A 259 13.62 -6.62 12.48
C ILE A 259 13.42 -8.07 11.99
N LEU A 260 14.17 -8.50 10.96
CA LEU A 260 14.04 -9.84 10.38
C LEU A 260 15.11 -10.84 10.84
N LYS A 261 16.06 -10.40 11.64
CA LYS A 261 17.16 -11.26 12.09
C LYS A 261 16.72 -12.31 13.13
N TYR A 262 15.63 -12.03 13.85
CA TYR A 262 15.14 -12.86 14.95
C TYR A 262 13.78 -13.52 14.65
#